data_24bb7af6d0fa7e4ba4903469eb256439
#
_entry.id   24bb7af6d0fa7e4ba4903469eb256439
#
_cell.length_a   1.000
_cell.length_b   1.000
_cell.length_c   1.000
_cell.angle_alpha   90.00
_cell.angle_beta   90.00
_cell.angle_gamma   90.00
#
_symmetry.space_group_name_H-M   'P 1'
#
loop_
_entity.id
_entity.type
_entity.pdbx_description
1 polymer ?
#
loop_
_entity_poly.entity_id
_entity_poly.type
_entity_poly.pdbx_seq_one_letter_code
_entity_poly.pdbx_strand_id
1 'polypeptide(L)'
;NSGLSFKCYLCSIINVLEFQPMFQKLVAIEPVSLIPSAEKKLSDFAKEVVLYDTIPDSDREIARRIGDADAVLLSYTTHLGKGALEQCKHLKYIGMCNSLYSPESANVDIYYANSRGITVTGIRDYGDEGVVEYVISELVRCLHGFDQVPWDGMAREITGLKAGILGLGKSGGMIADALHFFGAEISYFARSEKEAARQKGYRFLP
;
A
#
# COMPACT_ATOMS: atom_id res chain seq x y z
N ASN A 1 33.38 49.70 -27.74
CA ASN A 1 32.30 49.60 -26.70
C ASN A 1 31.05 49.01 -27.31
N SER A 2 31.00 47.74 -27.46
CA SER A 2 29.81 47.00 -27.87
C SER A 2 29.59 45.85 -26.89
N GLY A 3 28.72 46.10 -25.91
CA GLY A 3 28.24 45.09 -24.97
C GLY A 3 27.28 44.14 -25.70
N LEU A 4 27.75 42.98 -26.09
CA LEU A 4 26.90 41.87 -26.53
C LEU A 4 26.24 41.24 -25.30
N SER A 5 24.95 41.55 -25.13
CA SER A 5 24.08 40.86 -24.23
C SER A 5 23.84 39.43 -24.76
N PHE A 6 24.54 38.45 -24.21
CA PHE A 6 24.17 37.04 -24.36
C PHE A 6 22.89 36.79 -23.61
N LYS A 7 21.74 37.06 -24.22
CA LYS A 7 20.48 36.51 -23.78
C LYS A 7 20.55 34.99 -23.97
N CYS A 8 20.56 34.26 -22.85
CA CYS A 8 20.60 32.84 -22.82
C CYS A 8 19.33 32.27 -23.52
N TYR A 9 19.47 31.84 -24.77
CA TYR A 9 18.45 31.20 -25.58
C TYR A 9 17.97 29.86 -24.96
N LEU A 10 18.70 29.31 -23.98
CA LEU A 10 18.30 28.12 -23.21
C LEU A 10 17.19 28.40 -22.22
N CYS A 11 16.98 29.63 -21.73
CA CYS A 11 15.85 29.97 -20.86
C CYS A 11 14.52 30.08 -21.59
N SER A 12 14.50 30.16 -22.93
CA SER A 12 13.25 30.23 -23.71
C SER A 12 12.74 28.85 -24.15
N ILE A 13 13.54 27.80 -24.00
CA ILE A 13 13.16 26.42 -24.36
C ILE A 13 12.77 25.61 -23.11
N ILE A 14 13.07 26.10 -21.90
CA ILE A 14 12.47 25.63 -20.64
C ILE A 14 11.19 26.46 -20.38
N ASN A 15 10.45 26.74 -21.42
CA ASN A 15 9.03 27.04 -21.27
C ASN A 15 8.37 25.72 -20.90
N VAL A 16 8.23 25.54 -19.53
CA VAL A 16 7.02 24.99 -18.97
C VAL A 16 6.40 23.96 -19.94
N LEU A 17 6.92 22.76 -19.93
CA LEU A 17 6.06 21.62 -20.07
C LEU A 17 5.07 21.78 -18.91
N GLU A 18 3.98 22.53 -19.11
CA GLU A 18 2.84 22.52 -18.25
C GLU A 18 2.51 21.04 -18.09
N PHE A 19 2.75 20.54 -16.91
CA PHE A 19 2.42 19.16 -16.58
C PHE A 19 0.91 19.07 -16.71
N GLN A 20 0.43 18.68 -17.89
CA GLN A 20 -1.01 18.56 -18.13
C GLN A 20 -1.49 17.42 -17.25
N PRO A 21 -2.42 17.68 -16.34
CA PRO A 21 -2.96 16.63 -15.49
C PRO A 21 -3.44 15.46 -16.35
N MET A 22 -3.07 14.25 -15.95
CA MET A 22 -3.37 13.02 -16.69
C MET A 22 -4.88 12.78 -16.78
N PHE A 23 -5.63 13.20 -15.73
CA PHE A 23 -7.07 13.02 -15.62
C PHE A 23 -7.80 14.36 -15.61
N GLN A 24 -9.04 14.36 -16.12
CA GLN A 24 -9.89 15.54 -16.01
C GLN A 24 -10.49 15.63 -14.61
N LYS A 25 -10.94 14.48 -14.05
CA LYS A 25 -11.57 14.42 -12.73
C LYS A 25 -11.18 13.13 -12.02
N LEU A 26 -10.69 13.29 -10.80
CA LEU A 26 -10.38 12.22 -9.87
C LEU A 26 -11.34 12.28 -8.69
N VAL A 27 -11.93 11.15 -8.34
CA VAL A 27 -12.84 11.02 -7.20
C VAL A 27 -12.34 9.97 -6.24
N ALA A 28 -12.12 10.32 -4.97
CA ALA A 28 -12.05 9.32 -3.89
C ALA A 28 -13.47 9.05 -3.41
N ILE A 29 -13.99 7.86 -3.68
CA ILE A 29 -15.40 7.51 -3.41
C ILE A 29 -15.71 7.25 -1.94
N GLU A 30 -14.69 7.18 -1.12
CA GLU A 30 -14.74 6.94 0.34
C GLU A 30 -13.48 7.53 0.99
N PRO A 31 -13.37 7.56 2.33
CA PRO A 31 -12.16 7.99 3.00
C PRO A 31 -10.97 7.10 2.64
N VAL A 32 -9.94 7.68 2.01
CA VAL A 32 -8.71 7.00 1.60
C VAL A 32 -7.52 7.32 2.51
N SER A 33 -7.76 8.03 3.61
CA SER A 33 -6.81 8.34 4.69
C SER A 33 -5.48 8.92 4.21
N LEU A 34 -5.52 9.82 3.22
CA LEU A 34 -4.34 10.50 2.73
C LEU A 34 -3.81 11.49 3.77
N ILE A 35 -2.50 11.54 3.92
CA ILE A 35 -1.85 12.64 4.65
C ILE A 35 -1.97 13.94 3.83
N PRO A 36 -1.98 15.13 4.47
CA PRO A 36 -2.22 16.40 3.77
C PRO A 36 -1.26 16.66 2.60
N SER A 37 -0.01 16.20 2.70
CA SER A 37 0.97 16.34 1.63
C SER A 37 0.68 15.45 0.41
N ALA A 38 0.08 14.28 0.62
CA ALA A 38 -0.33 13.38 -0.45
C ALA A 38 -1.63 13.87 -1.10
N GLU A 39 -2.59 14.34 -0.30
CA GLU A 39 -3.83 14.94 -0.79
C GLU A 39 -3.54 16.12 -1.73
N LYS A 40 -2.65 17.02 -1.32
CA LYS A 40 -2.25 18.16 -2.14
C LYS A 40 -1.64 17.75 -3.49
N LYS A 41 -0.95 16.60 -3.56
CA LYS A 41 -0.37 16.10 -4.81
C LYS A 41 -1.40 15.57 -5.80
N LEU A 42 -2.64 15.30 -5.40
CA LEU A 42 -3.65 14.81 -6.33
C LEU A 42 -3.94 15.82 -7.44
N SER A 43 -3.81 17.12 -7.17
CA SER A 43 -3.94 18.18 -8.17
C SER A 43 -2.85 18.17 -9.24
N ASP A 44 -1.75 17.48 -9.03
CA ASP A 44 -0.72 17.28 -10.07
C ASP A 44 -1.19 16.24 -11.10
N PHE A 45 -2.14 15.38 -10.75
CA PHE A 45 -2.61 14.28 -11.58
C PHE A 45 -3.99 14.53 -12.20
N ALA A 46 -4.84 15.34 -11.58
CA ALA A 46 -6.19 15.62 -12.04
C ALA A 46 -6.52 17.12 -11.95
N LYS A 47 -7.30 17.62 -12.93
CA LYS A 47 -7.75 19.04 -12.92
C LYS A 47 -8.79 19.31 -11.83
N GLU A 48 -9.66 18.35 -11.59
CA GLU A 48 -10.66 18.37 -10.52
C GLU A 48 -10.43 17.17 -9.59
N VAL A 49 -10.44 17.42 -8.29
CA VAL A 49 -10.31 16.38 -7.26
C VAL A 49 -11.49 16.49 -6.31
N VAL A 50 -12.22 15.39 -6.13
CA VAL A 50 -13.35 15.29 -5.19
C VAL A 50 -13.05 14.16 -4.20
N LEU A 51 -13.12 14.47 -2.90
CA LEU A 51 -12.86 13.52 -1.83
C LEU A 51 -14.13 13.37 -0.99
N TYR A 52 -14.64 12.14 -0.90
CA TYR A 52 -15.75 11.82 -0.01
C TYR A 52 -15.22 11.33 1.34
N ASP A 53 -15.87 11.76 2.42
CA ASP A 53 -15.54 11.45 3.82
C ASP A 53 -16.42 10.36 4.43
N THR A 54 -17.30 9.77 3.62
CA THR A 54 -18.25 8.73 4.03
C THR A 54 -18.15 7.52 3.09
N ILE A 55 -18.48 6.33 3.61
CA ILE A 55 -18.53 5.09 2.83
C ILE A 55 -19.85 5.04 2.05
N PRO A 56 -19.85 4.74 0.73
CA PRO A 56 -21.07 4.56 -0.03
C PRO A 56 -21.78 3.26 0.37
N ASP A 57 -23.11 3.28 0.38
CA ASP A 57 -23.96 2.17 0.84
C ASP A 57 -24.45 1.23 -0.28
N SER A 58 -24.25 1.58 -1.52
CA SER A 58 -24.79 0.85 -2.67
C SER A 58 -24.02 1.13 -3.97
N ASP A 59 -24.12 0.20 -4.93
CA ASP A 59 -23.59 0.36 -6.29
C ASP A 59 -24.10 1.64 -6.96
N ARG A 60 -25.35 2.02 -6.69
CA ARG A 60 -25.96 3.24 -7.21
C ARG A 60 -25.26 4.48 -6.63
N GLU A 61 -25.00 4.48 -5.33
CA GLU A 61 -24.29 5.58 -4.68
C GLU A 61 -22.83 5.65 -5.14
N ILE A 62 -22.16 4.51 -5.29
CA ILE A 62 -20.81 4.44 -5.87
C ILE A 62 -20.81 5.08 -7.25
N ALA A 63 -21.68 4.63 -8.15
CA ALA A 63 -21.78 5.16 -9.51
C ALA A 63 -22.12 6.66 -9.54
N ARG A 64 -22.98 7.13 -8.62
CA ARG A 64 -23.33 8.56 -8.45
C ARG A 64 -22.10 9.38 -8.05
N ARG A 65 -21.29 8.89 -7.11
CA ARG A 65 -20.06 9.57 -6.67
C ARG A 65 -19.01 9.64 -7.77
N ILE A 66 -18.84 8.56 -8.52
CA ILE A 66 -17.93 8.51 -9.66
C ILE A 66 -18.40 9.48 -10.76
N GLY A 67 -19.68 9.44 -11.14
CA GLY A 67 -20.27 10.34 -12.13
C GLY A 67 -19.53 10.33 -13.45
N ASP A 68 -19.00 11.47 -13.85
CA ASP A 68 -18.22 11.69 -15.08
C ASP A 68 -16.69 11.57 -14.89
N ALA A 69 -16.24 11.16 -13.71
CA ALA A 69 -14.82 11.03 -13.42
C ALA A 69 -14.13 9.99 -14.30
N ASP A 70 -12.90 10.28 -14.71
CA ASP A 70 -12.05 9.36 -15.45
C ASP A 70 -11.00 8.65 -14.58
N ALA A 71 -10.87 9.06 -13.30
CA ALA A 71 -10.06 8.38 -12.29
C ALA A 71 -10.80 8.23 -10.96
N VAL A 72 -10.60 7.10 -10.28
CA VAL A 72 -11.18 6.80 -8.97
C VAL A 72 -10.11 6.32 -8.00
N LEU A 73 -10.20 6.75 -6.76
CA LEU A 73 -9.50 6.17 -5.62
C LEU A 73 -10.50 5.52 -4.67
N LEU A 74 -10.15 4.37 -4.13
CA LEU A 74 -10.90 3.71 -3.07
C LEU A 74 -9.96 3.01 -2.08
N SER A 75 -10.46 2.79 -0.87
CA SER A 75 -9.82 2.01 0.18
C SER A 75 -10.33 0.56 0.15
N TYR A 76 -10.11 -0.18 1.22
CA TYR A 76 -10.53 -1.58 1.35
C TYR A 76 -12.00 -1.75 1.79
N THR A 77 -12.67 -0.68 2.17
CA THR A 77 -14.02 -0.71 2.76
C THR A 77 -15.12 -0.82 1.72
N THR A 78 -14.91 -0.27 0.53
CA THR A 78 -15.90 -0.32 -0.56
C THR A 78 -15.55 -1.42 -1.56
N HIS A 79 -16.52 -2.25 -1.93
CA HIS A 79 -16.39 -3.19 -3.05
C HIS A 79 -16.90 -2.52 -4.34
N LEU A 80 -15.99 -2.31 -5.30
CA LEU A 80 -16.30 -1.74 -6.61
C LEU A 80 -16.52 -2.85 -7.64
N GLY A 81 -17.72 -3.38 -7.64
CA GLY A 81 -18.13 -4.48 -8.50
C GLY A 81 -18.65 -4.04 -9.87
N LYS A 82 -18.98 -5.04 -10.70
CA LYS A 82 -19.55 -4.86 -12.05
C LYS A 82 -20.76 -3.95 -12.04
N GLY A 83 -21.68 -4.08 -11.06
CA GLY A 83 -22.93 -3.31 -11.01
C GLY A 83 -22.73 -1.79 -10.96
N ALA A 84 -21.72 -1.33 -10.22
CA ALA A 84 -21.32 0.08 -10.21
C ALA A 84 -20.53 0.45 -11.48
N LEU A 85 -19.55 -0.39 -11.86
CA LEU A 85 -18.67 -0.13 -12.99
C LEU A 85 -19.43 0.01 -14.33
N GLU A 86 -20.50 -0.74 -14.55
CA GLU A 86 -21.32 -0.64 -15.76
C GLU A 86 -21.90 0.76 -16.00
N GLN A 87 -22.13 1.50 -14.92
CA GLN A 87 -22.70 2.83 -14.94
C GLN A 87 -21.64 3.93 -15.19
N CYS A 88 -20.35 3.62 -14.98
CA CYS A 88 -19.25 4.58 -15.05
C CYS A 88 -18.60 4.57 -16.44
N LYS A 89 -19.16 5.34 -17.40
CA LYS A 89 -18.77 5.25 -18.81
C LYS A 89 -17.43 5.92 -19.14
N HIS A 90 -17.00 6.88 -18.33
CA HIS A 90 -15.80 7.69 -18.59
C HIS A 90 -14.57 7.20 -17.82
N LEU A 91 -14.75 6.24 -16.92
CA LEU A 91 -13.69 5.73 -16.04
C LEU A 91 -12.59 5.03 -16.85
N LYS A 92 -11.34 5.44 -16.59
CA LYS A 92 -10.12 4.93 -17.23
C LYS A 92 -9.14 4.33 -16.22
N TYR A 93 -9.22 4.77 -14.98
CA TYR A 93 -8.26 4.41 -13.94
C TYR A 93 -8.93 4.18 -12.58
N ILE A 94 -8.48 3.14 -11.90
CA ILE A 94 -8.86 2.84 -10.52
C ILE A 94 -7.59 2.64 -9.71
N GLY A 95 -7.38 3.49 -8.71
CA GLY A 95 -6.29 3.39 -7.73
C GLY A 95 -6.81 2.81 -6.42
N MET A 96 -6.43 1.58 -6.10
CA MET A 96 -6.71 0.98 -4.80
C MET A 96 -5.69 1.50 -3.78
N CYS A 97 -6.14 2.26 -2.77
CA CYS A 97 -5.32 2.75 -1.66
C CYS A 97 -5.11 1.66 -0.59
N ASN A 98 -5.06 0.41 -1.03
CA ASN A 98 -4.85 -0.78 -0.22
C ASN A 98 -4.07 -1.83 -1.02
N SER A 99 -3.74 -2.95 -0.37
CA SER A 99 -2.93 -4.01 -0.98
C SER A 99 -3.64 -4.69 -2.14
N LEU A 100 -2.91 -4.87 -3.24
CA LEU A 100 -3.33 -5.66 -4.39
C LEU A 100 -2.30 -6.75 -4.67
N TYR A 101 -2.61 -8.00 -4.32
CA TYR A 101 -1.74 -9.15 -4.56
C TYR A 101 -2.16 -9.98 -5.77
N SER A 102 -3.45 -10.14 -5.97
CA SER A 102 -4.03 -10.82 -7.13
C SER A 102 -5.41 -10.26 -7.46
N PRO A 103 -5.94 -10.48 -8.67
CA PRO A 103 -7.30 -10.06 -9.01
C PRO A 103 -8.38 -10.60 -8.07
N GLU A 104 -8.21 -11.84 -7.56
CA GLU A 104 -9.17 -12.51 -6.67
C GLU A 104 -9.17 -11.90 -5.26
N SER A 105 -8.06 -11.29 -4.84
CA SER A 105 -7.94 -10.64 -3.54
C SER A 105 -8.37 -9.17 -3.54
N ALA A 106 -8.72 -8.64 -4.72
CA ALA A 106 -9.09 -7.24 -4.86
C ALA A 106 -10.54 -6.99 -4.42
N ASN A 107 -10.79 -5.81 -3.87
CA ASN A 107 -12.14 -5.28 -3.67
C ASN A 107 -12.67 -4.52 -4.91
N VAL A 108 -12.05 -4.74 -6.06
CA VAL A 108 -12.46 -4.25 -7.38
C VAL A 108 -12.64 -5.45 -8.30
N ASP A 109 -13.70 -5.48 -9.11
CA ASP A 109 -13.83 -6.46 -10.19
C ASP A 109 -12.83 -6.13 -11.31
N ILE A 110 -11.59 -6.61 -11.12
CA ILE A 110 -10.47 -6.34 -12.02
C ILE A 110 -10.71 -6.95 -13.40
N TYR A 111 -11.32 -8.13 -13.47
CA TYR A 111 -11.61 -8.77 -14.76
C TYR A 111 -12.58 -7.94 -15.59
N TYR A 112 -13.64 -7.47 -14.96
CA TYR A 112 -14.60 -6.59 -15.62
C TYR A 112 -13.98 -5.23 -15.99
N ALA A 113 -13.23 -4.62 -15.06
CA ALA A 113 -12.53 -3.35 -15.32
C ALA A 113 -11.60 -3.46 -16.54
N ASN A 114 -10.77 -4.53 -16.58
CA ASN A 114 -9.86 -4.79 -17.70
C ASN A 114 -10.59 -5.01 -19.02
N SER A 115 -11.73 -5.71 -19.00
CA SER A 115 -12.55 -5.92 -20.20
C SER A 115 -13.08 -4.61 -20.80
N ARG A 116 -13.15 -3.56 -19.98
CA ARG A 116 -13.56 -2.21 -20.35
C ARG A 116 -12.37 -1.28 -20.67
N GLY A 117 -11.14 -1.77 -20.62
CA GLY A 117 -9.93 -0.96 -20.79
C GLY A 117 -9.61 -0.05 -19.61
N ILE A 118 -10.18 -0.32 -18.42
CA ILE A 118 -9.91 0.44 -17.21
C ILE A 118 -8.67 -0.15 -16.54
N THR A 119 -7.66 0.68 -16.30
CA THR A 119 -6.44 0.29 -15.60
C THR A 119 -6.71 0.26 -14.10
N VAL A 120 -6.37 -0.85 -13.43
CA VAL A 120 -6.46 -0.97 -11.98
C VAL A 120 -5.06 -1.13 -11.39
N THR A 121 -4.72 -0.32 -10.41
CA THR A 121 -3.48 -0.44 -9.64
C THR A 121 -3.78 -0.51 -8.16
N GLY A 122 -2.86 -1.08 -7.40
CA GLY A 122 -2.91 -1.11 -5.94
C GLY A 122 -1.52 -1.02 -5.36
N ILE A 123 -1.43 -1.01 -4.04
CA ILE A 123 -0.18 -0.84 -3.32
C ILE A 123 0.36 -2.20 -2.90
N ARG A 124 1.69 -2.33 -2.86
CA ARG A 124 2.39 -3.48 -2.31
C ARG A 124 3.55 -3.03 -1.44
N ASP A 125 3.95 -3.90 -0.52
CA ASP A 125 5.16 -3.74 0.28
C ASP A 125 5.20 -2.38 0.99
N TYR A 126 4.12 -2.03 1.67
CA TYR A 126 4.00 -0.82 2.49
C TYR A 126 3.62 -1.17 3.92
N GLY A 127 4.18 -0.42 4.88
CA GLY A 127 3.89 -0.61 6.31
C GLY A 127 4.49 -1.89 6.93
N ASP A 128 5.34 -2.63 6.20
CA ASP A 128 5.98 -3.84 6.70
C ASP A 128 6.91 -3.53 7.89
N GLU A 129 7.61 -2.41 7.85
CA GLU A 129 8.46 -1.94 8.94
C GLU A 129 7.66 -1.73 10.23
N GLY A 130 6.51 -1.06 10.16
CA GLY A 130 5.63 -0.85 11.31
C GLY A 130 5.08 -2.15 11.89
N VAL A 131 4.82 -3.16 11.05
CA VAL A 131 4.46 -4.51 11.51
C VAL A 131 5.61 -5.16 12.28
N VAL A 132 6.83 -5.04 11.79
CA VAL A 132 8.02 -5.56 12.48
C VAL A 132 8.22 -4.90 13.82
N GLU A 133 8.16 -3.57 13.87
CA GLU A 133 8.28 -2.77 15.11
C GLU A 133 7.23 -3.18 16.14
N TYR A 134 5.97 -3.32 15.71
CA TYR A 134 4.89 -3.77 16.58
C TYR A 134 5.17 -5.16 17.15
N VAL A 135 5.52 -6.14 16.30
CA VAL A 135 5.78 -7.52 16.75
C VAL A 135 6.94 -7.57 17.72
N ILE A 136 8.05 -6.88 17.44
CA ILE A 136 9.21 -6.85 18.33
C ILE A 136 8.86 -6.17 19.65
N SER A 137 8.14 -5.05 19.61
CA SER A 137 7.76 -4.34 20.85
C SER A 137 6.86 -5.19 21.74
N GLU A 138 5.83 -5.84 21.16
CA GLU A 138 4.93 -6.70 21.93
C GLU A 138 5.64 -7.96 22.46
N LEU A 139 6.55 -8.54 21.66
CA LEU A 139 7.35 -9.67 22.13
C LEU A 139 8.24 -9.28 23.32
N VAL A 140 8.92 -8.14 23.25
CA VAL A 140 9.73 -7.63 24.36
C VAL A 140 8.88 -7.38 25.60
N ARG A 141 7.71 -6.74 25.43
CA ARG A 141 6.76 -6.53 26.54
C ARG A 141 6.36 -7.84 27.22
N CYS A 142 6.01 -8.86 26.40
CA CYS A 142 5.67 -10.19 26.92
C CYS A 142 6.85 -10.86 27.62
N LEU A 143 8.04 -10.86 27.03
CA LEU A 143 9.21 -11.55 27.56
C LEU A 143 9.72 -10.92 28.86
N HIS A 144 9.61 -9.60 29.01
CA HIS A 144 10.04 -8.86 30.19
C HIS A 144 8.95 -8.71 31.26
N GLY A 145 7.70 -9.14 30.95
CA GLY A 145 6.61 -9.03 31.90
C GLY A 145 6.16 -7.59 32.17
N PHE A 146 6.37 -6.66 31.23
CA PHE A 146 5.78 -5.34 31.31
C PHE A 146 4.25 -5.48 31.27
N ASP A 147 3.49 -4.64 31.95
CA ASP A 147 2.02 -4.65 31.98
C ASP A 147 1.36 -5.89 32.63
N GLN A 148 1.99 -6.52 33.60
CA GLN A 148 1.39 -7.61 34.39
C GLN A 148 0.92 -8.83 33.57
N VAL A 149 1.45 -9.05 32.39
CA VAL A 149 1.26 -10.32 31.70
C VAL A 149 1.82 -11.41 32.63
N PRO A 150 1.02 -12.40 33.06
CA PRO A 150 1.50 -13.45 33.96
C PRO A 150 2.45 -14.35 33.18
N TRP A 151 3.69 -13.97 33.19
CA TRP A 151 4.81 -14.78 32.78
C TRP A 151 5.35 -15.45 34.06
N ASP A 152 5.75 -16.69 33.98
CA ASP A 152 6.12 -17.52 35.15
C ASP A 152 7.34 -17.03 35.96
N GLY A 153 7.38 -15.74 36.24
CA GLY A 153 8.14 -15.13 37.32
C GLY A 153 9.47 -14.51 36.95
N MET A 154 10.13 -14.79 35.83
CA MET A 154 11.40 -14.16 35.45
C MET A 154 11.39 -13.61 34.03
N ALA A 155 11.94 -12.40 33.84
CA ALA A 155 12.14 -11.82 32.54
C ALA A 155 13.02 -12.75 31.65
N ARG A 156 12.66 -12.87 30.39
CA ARG A 156 13.40 -13.62 29.39
C ARG A 156 13.90 -12.69 28.29
N GLU A 157 14.98 -13.07 27.67
CA GLU A 157 15.56 -12.34 26.53
C GLU A 157 15.14 -12.98 25.21
N ILE A 158 15.26 -12.24 24.11
CA ILE A 158 15.09 -12.79 22.76
C ILE A 158 16.25 -13.75 22.43
N THR A 159 17.45 -13.51 22.98
CA THR A 159 18.62 -14.34 22.77
C THR A 159 18.34 -15.79 23.19
N GLY A 160 18.57 -16.73 22.24
CA GLY A 160 18.29 -18.15 22.44
C GLY A 160 16.81 -18.54 22.36
N LEU A 161 15.90 -17.61 22.11
CA LEU A 161 14.49 -17.90 21.90
C LEU A 161 14.31 -18.73 20.63
N LYS A 162 13.50 -19.78 20.69
CA LYS A 162 13.09 -20.54 19.50
C LYS A 162 11.83 -19.93 18.93
N ALA A 163 11.97 -19.27 17.77
CA ALA A 163 10.87 -18.60 17.09
C ALA A 163 10.42 -19.36 15.84
N GLY A 164 9.10 -19.58 15.73
CA GLY A 164 8.48 -20.19 14.56
C GLY A 164 7.73 -19.14 13.75
N ILE A 165 8.05 -19.01 12.46
CA ILE A 165 7.42 -18.06 11.53
C ILE A 165 6.52 -18.81 10.55
N LEU A 166 5.21 -18.56 10.61
CA LEU A 166 4.25 -19.10 9.66
C LEU A 166 4.07 -18.11 8.49
N GLY A 167 4.68 -18.44 7.35
CA GLY A 167 4.70 -17.56 6.19
C GLY A 167 5.93 -16.64 6.14
N LEU A 168 6.94 -17.04 5.34
CA LEU A 168 8.15 -16.24 5.15
C LEU A 168 8.02 -15.37 3.88
N GLY A 169 7.03 -14.47 3.89
CA GLY A 169 6.86 -13.39 2.91
C GLY A 169 7.69 -12.15 3.29
N LYS A 170 7.28 -10.98 2.84
CA LYS A 170 7.97 -9.71 3.15
C LYS A 170 8.03 -9.46 4.66
N SER A 171 6.89 -9.26 5.31
CA SER A 171 6.81 -8.97 6.75
C SER A 171 7.39 -10.11 7.60
N GLY A 172 7.03 -11.39 7.30
CA GLY A 172 7.55 -12.55 8.03
C GLY A 172 9.06 -12.70 7.90
N GLY A 173 9.63 -12.38 6.74
CA GLY A 173 11.07 -12.36 6.52
C GLY A 173 11.77 -11.27 7.34
N MET A 174 11.22 -10.07 7.38
CA MET A 174 11.76 -8.96 8.17
C MET A 174 11.66 -9.24 9.67
N ILE A 175 10.57 -9.84 10.15
CA ILE A 175 10.42 -10.27 11.56
C ILE A 175 11.48 -11.34 11.88
N ALA A 176 11.65 -12.34 11.00
CA ALA A 176 12.65 -13.37 11.19
C ALA A 176 14.07 -12.78 11.28
N ASP A 177 14.40 -11.83 10.40
CA ASP A 177 15.69 -11.14 10.39
C ASP A 177 15.91 -10.33 11.67
N ALA A 178 14.91 -9.61 12.15
CA ALA A 178 14.99 -8.84 13.39
C ALA A 178 15.18 -9.75 14.61
N LEU A 179 14.43 -10.84 14.72
CA LEU A 179 14.57 -11.80 15.80
C LEU A 179 15.93 -12.51 15.76
N HIS A 180 16.40 -12.87 14.57
CA HIS A 180 17.71 -13.45 14.38
C HIS A 180 18.84 -12.50 14.78
N PHE A 181 18.70 -11.21 14.46
CA PHE A 181 19.64 -10.17 14.89
C PHE A 181 19.77 -10.10 16.41
N PHE A 182 18.67 -10.30 17.15
CA PHE A 182 18.66 -10.38 18.61
C PHE A 182 19.08 -11.77 19.16
N GLY A 183 19.50 -12.70 18.31
CA GLY A 183 20.02 -14.00 18.72
C GLY A 183 18.98 -15.11 18.89
N ALA A 184 17.77 -14.96 18.32
CA ALA A 184 16.79 -16.03 18.29
C ALA A 184 17.16 -17.11 17.25
N GLU A 185 16.77 -18.36 17.55
CA GLU A 185 16.81 -19.49 16.62
C GLU A 185 15.53 -19.50 15.75
N ILE A 186 15.65 -19.30 14.44
CA ILE A 186 14.52 -19.18 13.55
C ILE A 186 14.17 -20.50 12.87
N SER A 187 12.91 -20.91 13.02
CA SER A 187 12.28 -21.92 12.18
C SER A 187 11.12 -21.30 11.40
N TYR A 188 10.85 -21.77 10.19
CA TYR A 188 9.74 -21.21 9.40
C TYR A 188 9.01 -22.29 8.59
N PHE A 189 7.71 -22.03 8.37
CA PHE A 189 6.87 -22.73 7.42
C PHE A 189 6.57 -21.85 6.22
N ALA A 190 6.68 -22.38 5.01
CA ALA A 190 6.31 -21.74 3.76
C ALA A 190 5.95 -22.81 2.72
N ARG A 191 5.32 -22.42 1.60
CA ARG A 191 4.98 -23.35 0.50
C ARG A 191 6.18 -24.07 -0.11
N SER A 192 7.37 -23.49 0.04
CA SER A 192 8.64 -24.07 -0.39
C SER A 192 9.79 -23.50 0.44
N GLU A 193 10.90 -24.24 0.50
CA GLU A 193 12.13 -23.74 1.12
C GLU A 193 12.63 -22.49 0.39
N LYS A 194 13.16 -21.54 1.17
CA LYS A 194 13.70 -20.27 0.69
C LYS A 194 15.22 -20.30 0.78
N GLU A 195 15.91 -20.21 -0.36
CA GLU A 195 17.37 -20.23 -0.40
C GLU A 195 17.99 -19.10 0.45
N ALA A 196 17.45 -17.90 0.40
CA ALA A 196 17.91 -16.78 1.21
C ALA A 196 17.78 -17.02 2.73
N ALA A 197 16.74 -17.75 3.15
CA ALA A 197 16.56 -18.12 4.56
C ALA A 197 17.53 -19.22 4.97
N ARG A 198 17.77 -20.19 4.10
CA ARG A 198 18.77 -21.25 4.32
C ARG A 198 20.17 -20.68 4.50
N GLN A 199 20.56 -19.70 3.69
CA GLN A 199 21.85 -19.00 3.80
C GLN A 199 22.00 -18.25 5.14
N LYS A 200 20.90 -17.80 5.75
CA LYS A 200 20.87 -17.18 7.08
C LYS A 200 20.81 -18.21 8.23
N GLY A 201 20.75 -19.50 7.92
CA GLY A 201 20.65 -20.57 8.91
C GLY A 201 19.24 -20.80 9.47
N TYR A 202 18.19 -20.27 8.82
CA TYR A 202 16.80 -20.49 9.25
C TYR A 202 16.38 -21.92 8.88
N ARG A 203 15.72 -22.58 9.83
CA ARG A 203 15.29 -23.97 9.64
C ARG A 203 13.93 -24.01 8.94
N PHE A 204 13.89 -24.62 7.75
CA PHE A 204 12.63 -24.89 7.07
C PHE A 204 11.88 -26.05 7.73
N LEU A 205 10.58 -25.86 7.93
CA LEU A 205 9.65 -26.89 8.40
C LEU A 205 8.62 -27.09 7.26
N PRO A 206 8.59 -28.30 6.65
CA PRO A 206 7.69 -28.61 5.54
C PRO A 206 6.23 -28.71 5.94
#